data_c8c1bec7853dcd519cdab6ef67d44243
#
_entry.id   c8c1bec7853dcd519cdab6ef67d44243
#
_cell.length_a   1.000
_cell.length_b   1.000
_cell.length_c   1.000
_cell.angle_alpha   90.00
_cell.angle_beta   90.00
_cell.angle_gamma   90.00
#
_symmetry.space_group_name_H-M   'P 1'
#
loop_
_entity.id
_entity.type
_entity.pdbx_description
1 polymer ?
#
loop_
_entity_poly.entity_id
_entity_poly.type
_entity_poly.pdbx_seq_one_letter_code
_entity_poly.pdbx_strand_id
1 'polypeptide(L)'
;FGIDAVHGQSNVVGATIFPHNIGLGAARNPDLVRKIAEVTALEARVTGLDWTFAPTLAVPQDDRWGRTYEGYSEDPAIVASYAAAVVEGIQGKVGAPDFLGPRRVLASAKHFVGDGGTFEGRDQGDAQVSEAELRDIHAPGYVEAMRAGVQTVMASFSSWNGVKHHGNRSLLTGVIRDRWNFDGFIVGDWNAHGQIPGCTNEKCVAALEAGLDMY
;
A
#
# COMPACT_ATOMS: atom_id res chain seq x y z
N PHE A 1 4.95 11.77 11.73
CA PHE A 1 6.06 11.04 11.09
C PHE A 1 5.58 9.65 10.66
N GLY A 2 6.05 9.19 9.47
CA GLY A 2 5.72 7.88 8.90
C GLY A 2 6.92 6.93 8.91
N ILE A 3 6.65 5.62 8.91
CA ILE A 3 7.65 4.56 8.90
C ILE A 3 7.14 3.28 8.22
N ASP A 4 8.06 2.46 7.70
CA ASP A 4 7.76 1.12 7.21
C ASP A 4 7.66 0.12 8.38
N ALA A 5 6.49 0.04 9.01
CA ALA A 5 6.18 -0.98 10.01
C ALA A 5 5.26 -2.05 9.39
N VAL A 6 5.76 -2.75 8.36
CA VAL A 6 4.96 -3.68 7.54
C VAL A 6 4.78 -5.05 8.19
N HIS A 7 5.64 -5.45 9.12
CA HIS A 7 5.55 -6.68 9.89
C HIS A 7 5.98 -6.51 11.36
N GLY A 8 5.52 -5.43 11.98
CA GLY A 8 5.92 -4.95 13.30
C GLY A 8 6.77 -3.68 13.21
N GLN A 9 7.03 -3.05 14.36
CA GLN A 9 7.85 -1.84 14.44
C GLN A 9 9.35 -2.22 14.43
N SER A 10 9.87 -2.61 13.25
CA SER A 10 11.19 -3.21 13.08
C SER A 10 12.36 -2.25 13.32
N ASN A 11 12.11 -0.95 13.46
CA ASN A 11 13.17 0.05 13.65
C ASN A 11 13.46 0.38 15.12
N VAL A 12 12.78 -0.29 16.06
CA VAL A 12 12.98 -0.08 17.50
C VAL A 12 13.38 -1.38 18.17
N VAL A 13 14.52 -1.39 18.82
CA VAL A 13 15.00 -2.56 19.58
C VAL A 13 14.04 -2.87 20.71
N GLY A 14 13.58 -4.12 20.78
CA GLY A 14 12.62 -4.60 21.77
C GLY A 14 11.15 -4.54 21.33
N ALA A 15 10.83 -3.91 20.21
CA ALA A 15 9.51 -4.02 19.60
C ALA A 15 9.30 -5.39 18.94
N THR A 16 8.04 -5.76 18.75
CA THR A 16 7.66 -7.08 18.23
C THR A 16 7.90 -7.18 16.74
N ILE A 17 8.63 -8.19 16.30
CA ILE A 17 8.78 -8.55 14.89
C ILE A 17 7.89 -9.74 14.59
N PHE A 18 6.99 -9.58 13.63
CA PHE A 18 6.09 -10.63 13.16
C PHE A 18 6.64 -11.31 11.89
N PRO A 19 6.14 -12.51 11.54
CA PRO A 19 6.40 -13.10 10.23
C PRO A 19 6.02 -12.13 9.12
N HIS A 20 6.77 -12.18 8.01
CA HIS A 20 6.44 -11.34 6.85
C HIS A 20 5.15 -11.80 6.15
N ASN A 21 4.57 -10.95 5.32
CA ASN A 21 3.23 -11.12 4.74
C ASN A 21 3.05 -12.45 4.00
N ILE A 22 4.06 -12.97 3.32
CA ILE A 22 3.99 -14.29 2.68
C ILE A 22 3.66 -15.41 3.69
N GLY A 23 4.23 -15.38 4.87
CA GLY A 23 3.92 -16.33 5.95
C GLY A 23 2.54 -16.11 6.54
N LEU A 24 2.12 -14.85 6.71
CA LEU A 24 0.81 -14.50 7.21
C LEU A 24 -0.29 -14.86 6.21
N GLY A 25 -0.07 -14.68 4.93
CA GLY A 25 -0.97 -15.10 3.86
C GLY A 25 -1.18 -16.63 3.84
N ALA A 26 -0.09 -17.39 4.03
CA ALA A 26 -0.15 -18.85 4.15
C ALA A 26 -0.96 -19.32 5.37
N ALA A 27 -1.00 -18.55 6.46
CA ALA A 27 -1.76 -18.86 7.66
C ALA A 27 -3.28 -18.80 7.48
N ARG A 28 -3.79 -18.17 6.43
CA ARG A 28 -5.22 -18.03 6.09
C ARG A 28 -6.09 -17.53 7.25
N ASN A 29 -5.57 -16.55 8.01
CA ASN A 29 -6.22 -16.04 9.21
C ASN A 29 -6.23 -14.50 9.26
N PRO A 30 -7.21 -13.84 8.62
CA PRO A 30 -7.34 -12.38 8.63
C PRO A 30 -7.49 -11.79 10.05
N ASP A 31 -8.17 -12.49 10.95
CA ASP A 31 -8.34 -12.04 12.35
C ASP A 31 -7.01 -12.00 13.12
N LEU A 32 -6.11 -12.95 12.86
CA LEU A 32 -4.76 -12.92 13.41
C LEU A 32 -4.00 -11.70 12.89
N VAL A 33 -4.10 -11.44 11.59
CA VAL A 33 -3.40 -10.32 10.96
C VAL A 33 -3.93 -8.98 11.46
N ARG A 34 -5.25 -8.86 11.72
CA ARG A 34 -5.81 -7.67 12.37
C ARG A 34 -5.19 -7.43 13.76
N LYS A 35 -5.04 -8.47 14.59
CA LYS A 35 -4.39 -8.37 15.91
C LYS A 35 -2.92 -7.99 15.80
N ILE A 36 -2.19 -8.53 14.82
CA ILE A 36 -0.80 -8.15 14.51
C ILE A 36 -0.73 -6.66 14.16
N ALA A 37 -1.64 -6.18 13.32
CA ALA A 37 -1.74 -4.79 12.92
C ALA A 37 -2.06 -3.86 14.12
N GLU A 38 -2.90 -4.29 15.05
CA GLU A 38 -3.19 -3.56 16.30
C GLU A 38 -1.94 -3.41 17.19
N VAL A 39 -1.15 -4.47 17.33
CA VAL A 39 0.12 -4.41 18.08
C VAL A 39 1.12 -3.51 17.38
N THR A 40 1.27 -3.67 16.07
CA THR A 40 2.17 -2.83 15.25
C THR A 40 1.81 -1.34 15.38
N ALA A 41 0.52 -1.01 15.28
CA ALA A 41 0.04 0.37 15.44
C ALA A 41 0.34 0.93 16.84
N LEU A 42 0.10 0.14 17.88
CA LEU A 42 0.40 0.54 19.25
C LEU A 42 1.90 0.80 19.45
N GLU A 43 2.76 -0.11 18.99
CA GLU A 43 4.21 0.02 19.13
C GLU A 43 4.75 1.19 18.30
N ALA A 44 4.21 1.43 17.09
CA ALA A 44 4.52 2.64 16.32
C ALA A 44 4.10 3.90 17.08
N ARG A 45 2.89 3.94 17.63
CA ARG A 45 2.36 5.11 18.34
C ARG A 45 3.16 5.47 19.58
N VAL A 46 3.50 4.48 20.41
CA VAL A 46 4.27 4.73 21.66
C VAL A 46 5.72 5.09 21.40
N THR A 47 6.23 4.82 20.20
CA THR A 47 7.57 5.24 19.74
C THR A 47 7.56 6.58 19.00
N GLY A 48 6.42 7.31 19.04
CA GLY A 48 6.31 8.68 18.54
C GLY A 48 5.95 8.80 17.05
N LEU A 49 5.41 7.72 16.46
CA LEU A 49 5.03 7.70 15.05
C LEU A 49 3.51 7.81 14.92
N ASP A 50 3.06 8.49 13.88
CA ASP A 50 1.65 8.76 13.62
C ASP A 50 1.13 8.03 12.37
N TRP A 51 2.02 7.38 11.62
CA TRP A 51 1.73 6.84 10.31
C TRP A 51 2.63 5.64 9.99
N THR A 52 2.05 4.59 9.43
CA THR A 52 2.81 3.46 8.87
C THR A 52 2.51 3.26 7.39
N PHE A 53 3.55 2.94 6.61
CA PHE A 53 3.46 2.60 5.20
C PHE A 53 3.07 1.13 5.02
N ALA A 54 1.91 0.77 5.56
CA ALA A 54 1.29 -0.56 5.53
C ALA A 54 -0.24 -0.42 5.46
N PRO A 55 -0.96 -1.38 4.86
CA PRO A 55 -0.52 -2.66 4.32
C PRO A 55 0.10 -2.60 2.93
N THR A 56 1.03 -3.53 2.64
CA THR A 56 1.41 -3.87 1.27
C THR A 56 0.34 -4.79 0.69
N LEU A 57 -0.30 -4.36 -0.41
CA LEU A 57 -1.39 -5.07 -1.08
C LEU A 57 -1.00 -5.58 -2.47
N ALA A 58 0.30 -5.69 -2.72
CA ALA A 58 0.82 -6.31 -3.91
C ALA A 58 0.33 -7.76 -4.07
N VAL A 59 0.04 -8.14 -5.31
CA VAL A 59 -0.29 -9.51 -5.71
C VAL A 59 0.85 -10.02 -6.58
N PRO A 60 1.88 -10.69 -6.00
CA PRO A 60 3.02 -11.18 -6.75
C PRO A 60 2.59 -12.22 -7.79
N GLN A 61 2.99 -12.02 -9.05
CA GLN A 61 2.71 -12.93 -10.16
C GLN A 61 3.98 -13.58 -10.72
N ASP A 62 5.15 -13.19 -10.21
CA ASP A 62 6.45 -13.72 -10.61
C ASP A 62 7.38 -13.78 -9.40
N ASP A 63 7.79 -14.99 -9.01
CA ASP A 63 8.64 -15.24 -7.84
C ASP A 63 10.06 -14.65 -7.96
N ARG A 64 10.46 -14.22 -9.17
CA ARG A 64 11.72 -13.51 -9.37
C ARG A 64 11.69 -12.08 -8.82
N TRP A 65 10.49 -11.53 -8.55
CA TRP A 65 10.37 -10.22 -7.93
C TRP A 65 10.92 -10.23 -6.51
N GLY A 66 11.94 -9.41 -6.24
CA GLY A 66 12.65 -9.40 -4.96
C GLY A 66 11.80 -9.01 -3.75
N ARG A 67 10.58 -8.46 -3.96
CA ARG A 67 9.63 -8.08 -2.91
C ARG A 67 8.43 -9.04 -2.80
N THR A 68 8.48 -10.21 -3.43
CA THR A 68 7.40 -11.22 -3.38
C THR A 68 6.99 -11.53 -1.94
N TYR A 69 7.93 -11.57 -0.99
CA TYR A 69 7.68 -11.84 0.43
C TYR A 69 6.82 -10.77 1.13
N GLU A 70 6.71 -9.57 0.57
CA GLU A 70 5.85 -8.51 1.09
C GLU A 70 4.37 -8.70 0.71
N GLY A 71 4.06 -9.51 -0.30
CA GLY A 71 2.70 -9.88 -0.67
C GLY A 71 2.13 -10.99 0.20
N TYR A 72 0.82 -10.92 0.49
CA TYR A 72 0.14 -11.99 1.23
C TYR A 72 -0.05 -13.25 0.38
N SER A 73 -0.26 -13.13 -0.92
CA SER A 73 -0.49 -14.24 -1.85
C SER A 73 -0.42 -13.80 -3.31
N GLU A 74 -0.19 -14.75 -4.20
CA GLU A 74 -0.43 -14.62 -5.65
C GLU A 74 -1.92 -14.62 -6.01
N ASP A 75 -2.79 -15.07 -5.08
CA ASP A 75 -4.24 -15.07 -5.23
C ASP A 75 -4.82 -13.73 -4.75
N PRO A 76 -5.42 -12.91 -5.65
CA PRO A 76 -5.99 -11.62 -5.30
C PRO A 76 -7.14 -11.71 -4.28
N ALA A 77 -7.87 -12.82 -4.22
CA ALA A 77 -8.95 -13.00 -3.24
C ALA A 77 -8.40 -13.09 -1.81
N ILE A 78 -7.23 -13.69 -1.63
CA ILE A 78 -6.55 -13.74 -0.33
C ILE A 78 -6.10 -12.35 0.07
N VAL A 79 -5.41 -11.62 -0.82
CA VAL A 79 -4.95 -10.25 -0.55
C VAL A 79 -6.13 -9.35 -0.19
N ALA A 80 -7.24 -9.44 -0.93
CA ALA A 80 -8.47 -8.70 -0.63
C ALA A 80 -9.04 -9.04 0.75
N SER A 81 -9.05 -10.31 1.13
CA SER A 81 -9.56 -10.75 2.44
C SER A 81 -8.76 -10.21 3.63
N TYR A 82 -7.49 -9.88 3.44
CA TYR A 82 -6.62 -9.32 4.48
C TYR A 82 -6.67 -7.79 4.54
N ALA A 83 -6.95 -7.13 3.42
CA ALA A 83 -6.81 -5.68 3.30
C ALA A 83 -7.60 -4.90 4.36
N ALA A 84 -8.89 -5.19 4.50
CA ALA A 84 -9.74 -4.53 5.52
C ALA A 84 -9.26 -4.82 6.95
N ALA A 85 -8.87 -6.08 7.24
CA ALA A 85 -8.41 -6.49 8.56
C ALA A 85 -7.15 -5.71 8.99
N VAL A 86 -6.19 -5.53 8.10
CA VAL A 86 -4.96 -4.77 8.39
C VAL A 86 -5.27 -3.29 8.55
N VAL A 87 -6.04 -2.69 7.66
CA VAL A 87 -6.42 -1.28 7.74
C VAL A 87 -7.13 -0.99 9.06
N GLU A 88 -8.15 -1.77 9.42
CA GLU A 88 -8.87 -1.61 10.68
C GLU A 88 -7.97 -1.87 11.91
N GLY A 89 -7.03 -2.81 11.81
CA GLY A 89 -6.06 -3.08 12.87
C GLY A 89 -5.10 -1.91 13.09
N ILE A 90 -4.65 -1.24 12.04
CA ILE A 90 -3.72 -0.10 12.14
C ILE A 90 -4.45 1.15 12.63
N GLN A 91 -5.54 1.55 11.98
CA GLN A 91 -6.17 2.85 12.20
C GLN A 91 -7.49 2.82 12.99
N GLY A 92 -7.99 1.63 13.32
CA GLY A 92 -9.32 1.45 13.89
C GLY A 92 -10.41 1.43 12.82
N LYS A 93 -11.61 1.04 13.19
CA LYS A 93 -12.76 1.00 12.28
C LYS A 93 -13.41 2.38 12.18
N VAL A 94 -13.67 2.84 10.96
CA VAL A 94 -14.37 4.12 10.72
C VAL A 94 -15.71 4.14 11.48
N GLY A 95 -15.94 5.23 12.19
CA GLY A 95 -17.13 5.43 13.05
C GLY A 95 -17.05 4.77 14.42
N ALA A 96 -16.01 3.97 14.71
CA ALA A 96 -15.77 3.46 16.05
C ALA A 96 -15.04 4.50 16.94
N PRO A 97 -15.22 4.48 18.27
CA PRO A 97 -14.59 5.46 19.17
C PRO A 97 -13.06 5.45 19.18
N ASP A 98 -12.45 4.34 18.75
CA ASP A 98 -11.00 4.15 18.69
C ASP A 98 -10.39 4.47 17.32
N PHE A 99 -11.20 4.92 16.33
CA PHE A 99 -10.71 5.31 15.02
C PHE A 99 -9.71 6.46 15.14
N LEU A 100 -8.47 6.23 14.66
CA LEU A 100 -7.34 7.16 14.81
C LEU A 100 -7.09 7.62 16.26
N GLY A 101 -7.52 6.79 17.22
CA GLY A 101 -7.37 7.07 18.65
C GLY A 101 -5.92 6.92 19.15
N PRO A 102 -5.70 7.04 20.46
CA PRO A 102 -4.35 7.08 21.07
C PRO A 102 -3.50 5.80 20.87
N ARG A 103 -4.12 4.72 20.41
CA ARG A 103 -3.45 3.43 20.17
C ARG A 103 -3.37 3.08 18.67
N ARG A 104 -3.71 4.02 17.80
CA ARG A 104 -3.82 3.84 16.35
C ARG A 104 -2.89 4.82 15.63
N VAL A 105 -2.54 4.49 14.40
CA VAL A 105 -1.79 5.34 13.48
C VAL A 105 -2.46 5.33 12.11
N LEU A 106 -2.07 6.22 11.21
CA LEU A 106 -2.53 6.18 9.82
C LEU A 106 -2.01 4.93 9.10
N ALA A 107 -2.83 4.33 8.25
CA ALA A 107 -2.46 3.25 7.35
C ALA A 107 -2.23 3.79 5.93
N SER A 108 -1.31 3.18 5.18
CA SER A 108 -1.13 3.40 3.74
C SER A 108 -1.30 2.11 2.96
N ALA A 109 -2.29 2.05 2.10
CA ALA A 109 -2.40 0.95 1.13
C ALA A 109 -1.34 1.14 0.03
N LYS A 110 -0.44 0.16 -0.12
CA LYS A 110 0.71 0.27 -1.04
C LYS A 110 1.01 -1.02 -1.80
N HIS A 111 1.66 -0.95 -2.93
CA HIS A 111 1.99 0.22 -3.74
C HIS A 111 1.02 0.24 -4.93
N PHE A 112 0.22 1.26 -5.02
CA PHE A 112 -0.84 1.36 -6.03
C PHE A 112 -0.26 1.69 -7.41
N VAL A 113 -0.32 0.79 -8.39
CA VAL A 113 -0.93 -0.53 -8.46
C VAL A 113 -0.12 -1.43 -9.41
N GLY A 114 -0.08 -2.75 -9.13
CA GLY A 114 0.51 -3.71 -10.06
C GLY A 114 2.02 -3.91 -9.92
N ASP A 115 2.62 -3.47 -8.80
CA ASP A 115 4.04 -3.68 -8.49
C ASP A 115 4.45 -5.16 -8.47
N GLY A 116 3.57 -6.05 -8.00
CA GLY A 116 3.78 -7.50 -8.04
C GLY A 116 3.57 -8.16 -9.41
N GLY A 117 3.15 -7.40 -10.43
CA GLY A 117 2.89 -7.86 -11.80
C GLY A 117 3.85 -7.31 -12.85
N THR A 118 5.01 -6.79 -12.45
CA THR A 118 5.99 -6.25 -13.38
C THR A 118 6.63 -7.34 -14.24
N PHE A 119 6.92 -7.00 -15.50
CA PHE A 119 7.50 -7.93 -16.45
C PHE A 119 8.80 -8.55 -15.94
N GLU A 120 8.89 -9.88 -15.96
CA GLU A 120 10.01 -10.68 -15.44
C GLU A 120 10.33 -10.43 -13.96
N GLY A 121 9.37 -9.96 -13.16
CA GLY A 121 9.60 -9.66 -11.75
C GLY A 121 10.59 -8.52 -11.50
N ARG A 122 10.80 -7.62 -12.45
CA ARG A 122 11.73 -6.50 -12.28
C ARG A 122 11.17 -5.49 -11.30
N ASP A 123 11.86 -5.28 -10.20
CA ASP A 123 11.47 -4.25 -9.23
C ASP A 123 11.48 -2.87 -9.87
N GLN A 124 10.46 -2.03 -9.55
CA GLN A 124 10.23 -0.72 -10.18
C GLN A 124 10.03 -0.79 -11.71
N GLY A 125 9.81 -1.98 -12.25
CA GLY A 125 9.66 -2.25 -13.68
C GLY A 125 8.30 -1.84 -14.23
N ASP A 126 7.97 -2.38 -15.40
CA ASP A 126 6.73 -2.11 -16.11
C ASP A 126 5.76 -3.29 -15.98
N ALA A 127 4.57 -3.05 -15.47
CA ALA A 127 3.47 -4.01 -15.48
C ALA A 127 2.85 -4.00 -16.88
N GLN A 128 3.22 -4.99 -17.70
CA GLN A 128 2.74 -5.16 -19.07
C GLN A 128 1.47 -6.01 -19.09
N VAL A 129 0.43 -5.49 -18.51
CA VAL A 129 -0.85 -6.19 -18.32
C VAL A 129 -2.01 -5.38 -18.90
N SER A 130 -3.08 -6.06 -19.28
CA SER A 130 -4.31 -5.41 -19.72
C SER A 130 -4.99 -4.66 -18.55
N GLU A 131 -5.91 -3.73 -18.87
CA GLU A 131 -6.73 -3.07 -17.86
C GLU A 131 -7.55 -4.08 -17.04
N ALA A 132 -8.03 -5.15 -17.68
CA ALA A 132 -8.78 -6.21 -17.00
C ALA A 132 -7.90 -6.94 -15.98
N GLU A 133 -6.68 -7.31 -16.32
CA GLU A 133 -5.73 -7.94 -15.40
C GLU A 133 -5.34 -6.99 -14.26
N LEU A 134 -5.06 -5.73 -14.58
CA LEU A 134 -4.75 -4.73 -13.55
C LEU A 134 -5.91 -4.58 -12.55
N ARG A 135 -7.15 -4.53 -13.05
CA ARG A 135 -8.37 -4.42 -12.25
C ARG A 135 -8.67 -5.69 -11.46
N ASP A 136 -8.58 -6.86 -12.08
CA ASP A 136 -9.11 -8.11 -11.52
C ASP A 136 -8.09 -8.85 -10.65
N ILE A 137 -6.77 -8.63 -10.90
CA ILE A 137 -5.69 -9.25 -10.14
C ILE A 137 -5.11 -8.24 -9.13
N HIS A 138 -4.75 -7.05 -9.55
CA HIS A 138 -3.94 -6.13 -8.74
C HIS A 138 -4.74 -5.11 -7.93
N ALA A 139 -6.00 -4.82 -8.31
CA ALA A 139 -6.80 -3.80 -7.62
C ALA A 139 -7.69 -4.31 -6.47
N PRO A 140 -8.09 -5.59 -6.34
CA PRO A 140 -9.09 -6.01 -5.35
C PRO A 140 -8.72 -5.67 -3.90
N GLY A 141 -7.45 -5.82 -3.51
CA GLY A 141 -6.97 -5.44 -2.17
C GLY A 141 -7.20 -3.94 -1.87
N TYR A 142 -6.99 -3.08 -2.85
CA TYR A 142 -7.20 -1.62 -2.68
C TYR A 142 -8.69 -1.28 -2.56
N VAL A 143 -9.56 -1.97 -3.30
CA VAL A 143 -11.01 -1.78 -3.17
C VAL A 143 -11.47 -2.10 -1.74
N GLU A 144 -10.99 -3.19 -1.14
CA GLU A 144 -11.32 -3.55 0.25
C GLU A 144 -10.67 -2.60 1.26
N ALA A 145 -9.45 -2.11 1.01
CA ALA A 145 -8.82 -1.09 1.85
C ALA A 145 -9.62 0.23 1.84
N MET A 146 -10.12 0.65 0.66
CA MET A 146 -11.00 1.83 0.53
C MET A 146 -12.30 1.64 1.31
N ARG A 147 -12.94 0.46 1.21
CA ARG A 147 -14.15 0.13 1.97
C ARG A 147 -13.93 0.15 3.48
N ALA A 148 -12.74 -0.24 3.92
CA ALA A 148 -12.33 -0.15 5.32
C ALA A 148 -11.97 1.28 5.76
N GLY A 149 -11.97 2.24 4.83
CA GLY A 149 -11.70 3.65 5.08
C GLY A 149 -10.23 3.98 5.29
N VAL A 150 -9.33 3.32 4.54
CA VAL A 150 -7.91 3.67 4.56
C VAL A 150 -7.72 5.15 4.29
N GLN A 151 -6.83 5.81 5.04
CA GLN A 151 -6.67 7.26 4.97
C GLN A 151 -5.60 7.70 3.98
N THR A 152 -4.68 6.81 3.62
CA THR A 152 -3.65 7.14 2.64
C THR A 152 -3.40 5.99 1.66
N VAL A 153 -3.01 6.35 0.44
CA VAL A 153 -2.58 5.41 -0.61
C VAL A 153 -1.21 5.84 -1.09
N MET A 154 -0.29 4.89 -1.19
CA MET A 154 1.03 5.15 -1.77
C MET A 154 1.06 4.67 -3.23
N ALA A 155 1.40 5.59 -4.13
CA ALA A 155 1.57 5.26 -5.54
C ALA A 155 2.78 4.32 -5.75
N SER A 156 2.69 3.40 -6.71
CA SER A 156 3.77 2.47 -6.99
C SER A 156 4.94 3.10 -7.73
N PHE A 157 6.14 2.62 -7.43
CA PHE A 157 7.36 2.93 -8.18
C PHE A 157 7.34 2.39 -9.62
N SER A 158 6.54 1.35 -9.88
CA SER A 158 6.41 0.72 -11.18
C SER A 158 5.73 1.61 -12.21
N SER A 159 5.65 1.13 -13.43
CA SER A 159 4.82 1.71 -14.48
C SER A 159 3.75 0.70 -14.92
N TRP A 160 2.74 1.17 -15.60
CA TRP A 160 1.75 0.36 -16.30
C TRP A 160 1.78 0.72 -17.78
N ASN A 161 2.15 -0.28 -18.61
CA ASN A 161 2.29 -0.13 -20.05
C ASN A 161 3.10 1.13 -20.43
N GLY A 162 4.24 1.33 -19.78
CA GLY A 162 5.19 2.41 -20.01
C GLY A 162 4.89 3.73 -19.30
N VAL A 163 3.75 3.87 -18.60
CA VAL A 163 3.41 5.10 -17.87
C VAL A 163 3.71 4.93 -16.38
N LYS A 164 4.65 5.71 -15.84
CA LYS A 164 4.98 5.72 -14.40
C LYS A 164 3.76 6.13 -13.56
N HIS A 165 3.47 5.37 -12.49
CA HIS A 165 2.26 5.57 -11.69
C HIS A 165 2.19 6.96 -11.07
N HIS A 166 3.30 7.52 -10.60
CA HIS A 166 3.36 8.87 -10.02
C HIS A 166 2.93 9.98 -11.00
N GLY A 167 2.99 9.72 -12.32
CA GLY A 167 2.50 10.62 -13.36
C GLY A 167 1.22 10.12 -14.04
N ASN A 168 0.62 9.04 -13.56
CA ASN A 168 -0.55 8.45 -14.20
C ASN A 168 -1.87 9.03 -13.68
N ARG A 169 -2.28 10.16 -14.27
CA ARG A 169 -3.52 10.86 -13.90
C ARG A 169 -4.76 9.96 -14.02
N SER A 170 -4.81 9.06 -15.02
CA SER A 170 -5.98 8.19 -15.19
C SER A 170 -6.18 7.24 -14.00
N LEU A 171 -5.10 6.82 -13.36
CA LEU A 171 -5.15 5.98 -12.17
C LEU A 171 -5.30 6.80 -10.88
N LEU A 172 -4.43 7.80 -10.65
CA LEU A 172 -4.43 8.55 -9.39
C LEU A 172 -5.68 9.44 -9.25
N THR A 173 -6.03 10.20 -10.29
CA THR A 173 -7.26 11.01 -10.27
C THR A 173 -8.46 10.18 -10.72
N GLY A 174 -8.42 9.62 -11.94
CA GLY A 174 -9.59 9.00 -12.56
C GLY A 174 -10.11 7.76 -11.83
N VAL A 175 -9.23 6.92 -11.30
CA VAL A 175 -9.67 5.73 -10.55
C VAL A 175 -9.81 6.03 -9.06
N ILE A 176 -8.75 6.50 -8.40
CA ILE A 176 -8.78 6.66 -6.93
C ILE A 176 -9.77 7.77 -6.53
N ARG A 177 -9.66 8.97 -7.12
CA ARG A 177 -10.51 10.11 -6.74
C ARG A 177 -11.92 10.01 -7.32
N ASP A 178 -12.02 9.91 -8.65
CA ASP A 178 -13.30 10.10 -9.33
C ASP A 178 -14.18 8.84 -9.25
N ARG A 179 -13.60 7.64 -9.45
CA ARG A 179 -14.37 6.40 -9.46
C ARG A 179 -14.58 5.81 -8.08
N TRP A 180 -13.54 5.81 -7.23
CA TRP A 180 -13.62 5.24 -5.87
C TRP A 180 -13.97 6.26 -4.80
N ASN A 181 -14.08 7.54 -5.17
CA ASN A 181 -14.44 8.65 -4.28
C ASN A 181 -13.55 8.73 -3.02
N PHE A 182 -12.25 8.49 -3.21
CA PHE A 182 -11.28 8.54 -2.11
C PHE A 182 -11.01 9.99 -1.70
N ASP A 183 -11.23 10.28 -0.43
CA ASP A 183 -11.07 11.61 0.19
C ASP A 183 -9.83 11.75 1.08
N GLY A 184 -9.07 10.67 1.26
CA GLY A 184 -7.76 10.70 1.91
C GLY A 184 -6.67 11.33 1.05
N PHE A 185 -5.39 11.13 1.34
CA PHE A 185 -4.32 11.65 0.49
C PHE A 185 -3.48 10.56 -0.19
N ILE A 186 -2.92 10.89 -1.34
CA ILE A 186 -2.08 10.04 -2.16
C ILE A 186 -0.63 10.48 -1.97
N VAL A 187 0.19 9.60 -1.41
CA VAL A 187 1.62 9.83 -1.20
C VAL A 187 2.44 9.14 -2.27
N GLY A 188 3.56 9.75 -2.64
CA GLY A 188 4.57 9.13 -3.50
C GLY A 188 5.43 8.11 -2.75
N ASP A 189 6.01 7.20 -3.49
CA ASP A 189 7.11 6.37 -3.02
C ASP A 189 8.44 7.15 -3.11
N TRP A 190 9.47 6.71 -2.41
CA TRP A 190 10.74 7.40 -2.21
C TRP A 190 11.40 7.85 -3.52
N ASN A 191 11.33 9.16 -3.84
CA ASN A 191 11.88 9.76 -5.06
C ASN A 191 11.32 9.19 -6.39
N ALA A 192 10.26 8.40 -6.38
CA ALA A 192 9.72 7.77 -7.59
C ALA A 192 9.18 8.78 -8.61
N HIS A 193 8.71 9.94 -8.14
CA HIS A 193 8.32 11.05 -9.01
C HIS A 193 9.47 11.55 -9.90
N GLY A 194 10.72 11.42 -9.44
CA GLY A 194 11.91 11.73 -10.24
C GLY A 194 12.10 10.85 -11.47
N GLN A 195 11.43 9.71 -11.56
CA GLN A 195 11.45 8.82 -12.73
C GLN A 195 10.42 9.21 -13.82
N ILE A 196 9.59 10.20 -13.58
CA ILE A 196 8.69 10.74 -14.61
C ILE A 196 9.52 11.56 -15.60
N PRO A 197 9.34 11.39 -16.91
CA PRO A 197 10.08 12.18 -17.92
C PRO A 197 9.93 13.70 -17.67
N GLY A 198 11.07 14.39 -17.57
CA GLY A 198 11.11 15.84 -17.30
C GLY A 198 11.03 16.23 -15.82
N CYS A 199 10.95 15.26 -14.90
CA CYS A 199 11.01 15.48 -13.46
C CYS A 199 12.42 15.24 -12.88
N THR A 200 12.66 15.79 -11.69
CA THR A 200 13.79 15.46 -10.82
C THR A 200 13.26 15.15 -9.42
N ASN A 201 14.13 14.70 -8.51
CA ASN A 201 13.73 14.45 -7.12
C ASN A 201 13.29 15.73 -6.38
N GLU A 202 13.76 16.90 -6.84
CA GLU A 202 13.46 18.20 -6.22
C GLU A 202 12.27 18.92 -6.88
N LYS A 203 11.87 18.48 -8.09
CA LYS A 203 10.84 19.20 -8.86
C LYS A 203 10.08 18.26 -9.79
N CYS A 204 8.79 18.10 -9.53
CA CYS A 204 7.90 17.33 -10.40
C CYS A 204 6.46 17.85 -10.36
N VAL A 205 6.16 18.89 -11.14
CA VAL A 205 4.79 19.42 -11.27
C VAL A 205 3.84 18.37 -11.84
N ALA A 206 4.32 17.56 -12.80
CA ALA A 206 3.53 16.51 -13.44
C ALA A 206 2.96 15.47 -12.43
N ALA A 207 3.68 15.18 -11.35
CA ALA A 207 3.17 14.28 -10.31
C ALA A 207 1.99 14.89 -9.54
N LEU A 208 2.08 16.17 -9.18
CA LEU A 208 0.99 16.90 -8.52
C LEU A 208 -0.24 17.02 -9.44
N GLU A 209 -0.04 17.36 -10.71
CA GLU A 209 -1.10 17.43 -11.72
C GLU A 209 -1.75 16.07 -11.99
N ALA A 210 -1.02 14.96 -11.79
CA ALA A 210 -1.57 13.61 -11.89
C ALA A 210 -2.44 13.23 -10.69
N GLY A 211 -2.37 13.97 -9.58
CA GLY A 211 -3.19 13.72 -8.38
C GLY A 211 -2.40 13.28 -7.15
N LEU A 212 -1.06 13.38 -7.18
CA LEU A 212 -0.23 13.14 -6.00
C LEU A 212 -0.34 14.34 -5.05
N ASP A 213 -0.58 14.09 -3.75
CA ASP A 213 -0.71 15.15 -2.75
C ASP A 213 0.61 15.43 -2.02
N MET A 214 1.48 14.41 -1.94
CA MET A 214 2.75 14.47 -1.22
C MET A 214 3.82 13.59 -1.90
N TYR A 215 5.07 14.08 -2.00
CA TYR A 215 6.24 13.30 -2.38
C TYR A 215 7.51 13.78 -1.66
#